data_c43036895e034ec61ed24d6ecd632f65
#
_entry.id   c43036895e034ec61ed24d6ecd632f65
#
_cell.length_a   1.000
_cell.length_b   1.000
_cell.length_c   1.000
_cell.angle_alpha   90.00
_cell.angle_beta   90.00
_cell.angle_gamma   90.00
#
_symmetry.space_group_name_H-M   'P 1'
#
loop_
_entity.id
_entity.type
_entity.pdbx_description
1 polymer ?
#
loop_
_entity_poly.entity_id
_entity_poly.type
_entity_poly.pdbx_seq_one_letter_code
_entity_poly.pdbx_strand_id
1 'polypeptide(L)'
;EEEGHVYWCERSGGDNRAMSLHSAPIDLAPKLEQIFFSSGKAAIFTSATLGIAGDEKLTYFRRRVGALKSKAASIESPFDFRKQMRLFLLKNMPEPKSPTYEDALEKHIAHFLKKSDGRAFVLFTSYSQMQSMADRLEETCDDNSWRLLVQGRGLPRHQMLAEFRNDVHSVLFGTDSFWTGVDVPGEALSNVIITRLPFAVPDHPLTASRIEYLEELGLNAFTEYSVPEAILKLRQGVGRLIRSNKDRGICAILDNRILSKPYGRAFLASLPDCPTEML
;
A
#
# COMPACT_ATOMS: atom_id res chain seq x y z
N GLU A 1 1.57 -2.94 -33.44
CA GLU A 1 0.82 -2.74 -32.17
C GLU A 1 -0.14 -3.92 -32.01
N GLU A 2 -0.16 -4.55 -30.85
CA GLU A 2 -1.12 -5.62 -30.52
C GLU A 2 -2.42 -4.98 -30.01
N GLU A 3 -3.56 -5.47 -30.47
CA GLU A 3 -4.87 -5.07 -29.97
C GLU A 3 -4.98 -5.37 -28.46
N GLY A 4 -5.56 -4.46 -27.68
CA GLY A 4 -5.67 -4.59 -26.23
C GLY A 4 -4.38 -4.35 -25.43
N HIS A 5 -3.35 -3.75 -26.08
CA HIS A 5 -2.12 -3.31 -25.41
C HIS A 5 -2.06 -1.77 -25.33
N VAL A 6 -1.50 -1.29 -24.22
CA VAL A 6 -1.09 0.11 -24.08
C VAL A 6 0.42 0.22 -24.28
N TYR A 7 0.85 1.27 -24.98
CA TYR A 7 2.25 1.56 -25.27
C TYR A 7 2.60 2.94 -24.74
N TRP A 8 3.72 3.09 -24.07
CA TRP A 8 4.17 4.40 -23.60
C TRP A 8 5.70 4.50 -23.53
N CYS A 9 6.16 5.75 -23.42
CA CYS A 9 7.57 6.06 -23.25
C CYS A 9 7.79 6.71 -21.88
N GLU A 10 8.83 6.28 -21.19
CA GLU A 10 9.30 6.93 -19.96
C GLU A 10 10.69 7.53 -20.15
N ARG A 11 10.89 8.70 -19.57
CA ARG A 11 12.21 9.32 -19.48
C ARG A 11 12.71 9.19 -18.05
N SER A 12 13.92 8.68 -17.88
CA SER A 12 14.55 8.46 -16.58
C SER A 12 16.03 8.82 -16.59
N GLY A 13 16.58 9.00 -15.38
CA GLY A 13 17.99 9.37 -15.19
C GLY A 13 18.22 10.88 -15.06
N GLY A 14 19.42 11.27 -14.58
CA GLY A 14 19.82 12.67 -14.54
C GLY A 14 19.79 13.27 -15.96
N ASP A 15 19.24 14.48 -16.08
CA ASP A 15 18.99 15.18 -17.35
C ASP A 15 18.01 14.47 -18.31
N ASN A 16 17.18 13.52 -17.82
CA ASN A 16 16.22 12.75 -18.64
C ASN A 16 16.83 12.09 -19.90
N ARG A 17 18.05 11.58 -19.78
CA ARG A 17 18.81 11.05 -20.93
C ARG A 17 18.42 9.62 -21.34
N ALA A 18 17.89 8.81 -20.41
CA ALA A 18 17.44 7.46 -20.73
C ALA A 18 15.96 7.49 -21.13
N MET A 19 15.64 6.84 -22.25
CA MET A 19 14.27 6.65 -22.73
C MET A 19 13.96 5.16 -22.72
N SER A 20 12.86 4.77 -22.07
CA SER A 20 12.36 3.41 -22.05
C SER A 20 11.05 3.33 -22.81
N LEU A 21 10.89 2.33 -23.64
CA LEU A 21 9.65 1.99 -24.32
C LEU A 21 8.97 0.86 -23.57
N HIS A 22 7.70 1.02 -23.29
CA HIS A 22 6.91 0.06 -22.53
C HIS A 22 5.72 -0.42 -23.34
N SER A 23 5.35 -1.68 -23.14
CA SER A 23 4.11 -2.27 -23.64
C SER A 23 3.53 -3.18 -22.57
N ALA A 24 2.22 -3.09 -22.35
CA ALA A 24 1.52 -3.97 -21.43
C ALA A 24 0.09 -4.24 -21.91
N PRO A 25 -0.43 -5.46 -21.71
CA PRO A 25 -1.83 -5.74 -21.98
C PRO A 25 -2.72 -4.99 -20.98
N ILE A 26 -3.80 -4.42 -21.46
CA ILE A 26 -4.82 -3.73 -20.65
C ILE A 26 -5.51 -4.75 -19.73
N ASP A 27 -5.96 -5.86 -20.30
CA ASP A 27 -6.47 -7.02 -19.57
C ASP A 27 -5.53 -8.22 -19.70
N LEU A 28 -5.03 -8.69 -18.56
CA LEU A 28 -4.10 -9.83 -18.48
C LEU A 28 -4.83 -11.17 -18.39
N ALA A 29 -6.12 -11.19 -18.06
CA ALA A 29 -6.86 -12.40 -17.76
C ALA A 29 -6.86 -13.42 -18.90
N PRO A 30 -7.10 -13.05 -20.18
CA PRO A 30 -7.09 -14.01 -21.28
C PRO A 30 -5.72 -14.68 -21.48
N LYS A 31 -4.63 -13.89 -21.33
CA LYS A 31 -3.27 -14.38 -21.50
C LYS A 31 -2.86 -15.33 -20.37
N LEU A 32 -3.24 -15.00 -19.14
CA LEU A 32 -2.98 -15.86 -17.98
C LEU A 32 -3.83 -17.14 -18.01
N GLU A 33 -5.09 -17.05 -18.45
CA GLU A 33 -5.94 -18.24 -18.67
C GLU A 33 -5.28 -19.21 -19.66
N GLN A 34 -4.75 -18.72 -20.76
CA GLN A 34 -4.03 -19.52 -21.72
C GLN A 34 -2.77 -20.15 -21.14
N ILE A 35 -1.96 -19.39 -20.40
CA ILE A 35 -0.68 -19.89 -19.86
C ILE A 35 -0.89 -20.93 -18.75
N PHE A 36 -1.78 -20.66 -17.82
CA PHE A 36 -1.93 -21.47 -16.60
C PHE A 36 -2.97 -22.58 -16.72
N PHE A 37 -4.05 -22.37 -17.49
CA PHE A 37 -5.21 -23.27 -17.43
C PHE A 37 -5.49 -24.06 -18.71
N SER A 38 -4.89 -23.69 -19.85
CA SER A 38 -5.05 -24.45 -21.11
C SER A 38 -4.18 -25.69 -21.20
N SER A 39 -3.12 -25.78 -20.40
CA SER A 39 -2.13 -26.85 -20.47
C SER A 39 -2.51 -28.13 -19.72
N GLY A 40 -3.68 -28.19 -19.07
CA GLY A 40 -4.12 -29.30 -18.22
C GLY A 40 -3.32 -29.47 -16.92
N LYS A 41 -2.42 -28.54 -16.61
CA LYS A 41 -1.64 -28.53 -15.36
C LYS A 41 -2.41 -27.87 -14.24
N ALA A 42 -2.23 -28.34 -13.00
CA ALA A 42 -2.78 -27.71 -11.84
C ALA A 42 -2.01 -26.41 -11.51
N ALA A 43 -2.73 -25.32 -11.28
CA ALA A 43 -2.18 -24.06 -10.80
C ALA A 43 -2.78 -23.72 -9.43
N ILE A 44 -1.92 -23.38 -8.45
CA ILE A 44 -2.34 -23.00 -7.10
C ILE A 44 -1.79 -21.60 -6.83
N PHE A 45 -2.69 -20.66 -6.52
CA PHE A 45 -2.34 -19.30 -6.13
C PHE A 45 -2.58 -19.13 -4.62
N THR A 46 -1.57 -18.68 -3.90
CA THR A 46 -1.66 -18.45 -2.45
C THR A 46 -1.12 -17.09 -2.09
N SER A 47 -1.81 -16.34 -1.26
CA SER A 47 -1.33 -15.11 -0.65
C SER A 47 -2.20 -14.73 0.54
N ALA A 48 -1.66 -13.94 1.45
CA ALA A 48 -2.42 -13.36 2.55
C ALA A 48 -3.37 -12.20 2.12
N THR A 49 -3.21 -11.68 0.91
CA THR A 49 -3.89 -10.47 0.44
C THR A 49 -4.52 -10.63 -0.94
N LEU A 50 -5.15 -11.79 -1.24
CA LEU A 50 -5.89 -12.00 -2.49
C LEU A 50 -7.32 -11.45 -2.46
N GLY A 51 -7.94 -11.43 -1.29
CA GLY A 51 -9.35 -11.06 -1.13
C GLY A 51 -9.54 -9.63 -0.63
N ILE A 52 -10.70 -9.10 -0.92
CA ILE A 52 -11.27 -7.89 -0.31
C ILE A 52 -12.48 -8.28 0.54
N ALA A 53 -12.88 -7.44 1.49
CA ALA A 53 -14.03 -7.74 2.33
C ALA A 53 -15.31 -7.95 1.50
N GLY A 54 -16.08 -8.97 1.85
CA GLY A 54 -17.29 -9.35 1.14
C GLY A 54 -17.08 -10.17 -0.13
N ASP A 55 -15.83 -10.43 -0.53
CA ASP A 55 -15.48 -11.28 -1.68
C ASP A 55 -14.89 -12.63 -1.20
N GLU A 56 -15.68 -13.42 -0.50
CA GLU A 56 -15.26 -14.73 0.04
C GLU A 56 -14.80 -15.69 -1.05
N LYS A 57 -15.31 -15.55 -2.27
CA LYS A 57 -14.96 -16.37 -3.42
C LYS A 57 -13.72 -15.88 -4.18
N LEU A 58 -13.07 -14.84 -3.70
CA LEU A 58 -11.94 -14.19 -4.37
C LEU A 58 -12.24 -13.82 -5.83
N THR A 59 -13.46 -13.34 -6.09
CA THR A 59 -13.98 -13.09 -7.45
C THR A 59 -13.17 -12.03 -8.16
N TYR A 60 -12.80 -10.96 -7.43
CA TYR A 60 -11.95 -9.91 -7.97
C TYR A 60 -10.62 -10.47 -8.46
N PHE A 61 -9.89 -11.19 -7.61
CA PHE A 61 -8.60 -11.81 -7.98
C PHE A 61 -8.76 -12.81 -9.13
N ARG A 62 -9.73 -13.71 -9.04
CA ARG A 62 -9.98 -14.75 -10.06
C ARG A 62 -10.31 -14.16 -11.42
N ARG A 63 -11.07 -13.07 -11.46
CA ARG A 63 -11.34 -12.30 -12.70
C ARG A 63 -10.05 -11.74 -13.28
N ARG A 64 -9.21 -11.12 -12.45
CA ARG A 64 -7.95 -10.48 -12.85
C ARG A 64 -6.90 -11.44 -13.42
N VAL A 65 -6.93 -12.70 -13.01
CA VAL A 65 -5.98 -13.74 -13.46
C VAL A 65 -6.59 -14.78 -14.40
N GLY A 66 -7.82 -14.59 -14.89
CA GLY A 66 -8.48 -15.53 -15.79
C GLY A 66 -8.90 -16.84 -15.13
N ALA A 67 -9.05 -16.90 -13.80
CA ALA A 67 -9.26 -18.11 -13.02
C ALA A 67 -10.73 -18.30 -12.55
N LEU A 68 -11.72 -17.75 -13.24
CA LEU A 68 -13.13 -17.78 -12.78
C LEU A 68 -13.69 -19.21 -12.59
N LYS A 69 -13.16 -20.18 -13.31
CA LYS A 69 -13.56 -21.60 -13.19
C LYS A 69 -12.85 -22.33 -12.04
N SER A 70 -11.86 -21.71 -11.39
CA SER A 70 -11.10 -22.33 -10.29
C SER A 70 -11.91 -22.37 -8.99
N LYS A 71 -11.49 -23.23 -8.05
CA LYS A 71 -11.99 -23.20 -6.67
C LYS A 71 -11.23 -22.10 -5.89
N ALA A 72 -11.93 -21.50 -4.94
CA ALA A 72 -11.34 -20.53 -4.02
C ALA A 72 -11.62 -20.98 -2.58
N ALA A 73 -10.66 -20.72 -1.68
CA ALA A 73 -10.80 -20.91 -0.26
C ALA A 73 -10.12 -19.76 0.48
N SER A 74 -10.71 -19.29 1.56
CA SER A 74 -10.12 -18.35 2.49
C SER A 74 -9.88 -19.06 3.82
N ILE A 75 -8.69 -18.87 4.37
CA ILE A 75 -8.31 -19.41 5.67
C ILE A 75 -8.11 -18.22 6.60
N GLU A 76 -8.67 -18.30 7.80
CA GLU A 76 -8.52 -17.26 8.81
C GLU A 76 -7.05 -17.07 9.21
N SER A 77 -6.73 -15.84 9.62
CA SER A 77 -5.40 -15.52 10.10
C SER A 77 -5.13 -16.23 11.43
N PRO A 78 -3.91 -16.78 11.63
CA PRO A 78 -3.52 -17.36 12.92
C PRO A 78 -3.24 -16.31 13.99
N PHE A 79 -3.27 -15.02 13.67
CA PHE A 79 -2.90 -13.93 14.56
C PHE A 79 -4.12 -13.38 15.33
N ASP A 80 -3.97 -13.12 16.61
CA ASP A 80 -4.97 -12.44 17.44
C ASP A 80 -4.80 -10.91 17.34
N PHE A 81 -5.31 -10.34 16.25
CA PHE A 81 -5.21 -8.91 16.01
C PHE A 81 -5.86 -8.05 17.11
N ARG A 82 -6.85 -8.58 17.84
CA ARG A 82 -7.46 -7.85 18.96
C ARG A 82 -6.50 -7.59 20.08
N LYS A 83 -5.50 -8.47 20.27
CA LYS A 83 -4.45 -8.31 21.29
C LYS A 83 -3.15 -7.72 20.75
N GLN A 84 -2.90 -7.91 19.44
CA GLN A 84 -1.62 -7.60 18.83
C GLN A 84 -1.56 -6.23 18.16
N MET A 85 -2.70 -5.72 17.74
CA MET A 85 -2.75 -4.52 16.92
C MET A 85 -3.76 -3.51 17.47
N ARG A 86 -3.43 -2.21 17.31
CA ARG A 86 -4.37 -1.10 17.56
C ARG A 86 -4.39 -0.20 16.33
N LEU A 87 -5.57 0.10 15.83
CA LEU A 87 -5.79 0.98 14.68
C LEU A 87 -6.17 2.39 15.14
N PHE A 88 -5.53 3.41 14.58
CA PHE A 88 -5.87 4.82 14.79
C PHE A 88 -6.38 5.42 13.49
N LEU A 89 -7.53 6.06 13.55
CA LEU A 89 -8.15 6.76 12.42
C LEU A 89 -8.33 8.24 12.78
N LEU A 90 -7.88 9.12 11.90
CA LEU A 90 -7.96 10.57 12.15
C LEU A 90 -9.22 11.16 11.51
N LYS A 91 -10.14 11.64 12.36
CA LYS A 91 -11.39 12.30 11.94
C LYS A 91 -11.14 13.69 11.37
N ASN A 92 -10.28 14.44 12.05
CA ASN A 92 -10.07 15.87 11.80
C ASN A 92 -8.87 16.16 10.90
N MET A 93 -8.36 15.14 10.17
CA MET A 93 -7.30 15.35 9.21
C MET A 93 -7.84 16.17 8.03
N PRO A 94 -7.19 17.28 7.63
CA PRO A 94 -7.57 18.03 6.43
C PRO A 94 -7.58 17.16 5.18
N GLU A 95 -8.35 17.53 4.17
CA GLU A 95 -8.29 16.84 2.88
C GLU A 95 -6.91 17.04 2.23
N PRO A 96 -6.40 16.05 1.45
CA PRO A 96 -5.06 16.10 0.87
C PRO A 96 -4.74 17.30 -0.03
N LYS A 97 -5.76 18.03 -0.48
CA LYS A 97 -5.60 19.27 -1.27
C LYS A 97 -5.65 20.54 -0.43
N SER A 98 -5.90 20.43 0.88
CA SER A 98 -5.94 21.59 1.78
C SER A 98 -4.54 22.17 1.99
N PRO A 99 -4.39 23.50 2.05
CA PRO A 99 -3.10 24.14 2.37
C PRO A 99 -2.58 23.77 3.77
N THR A 100 -3.45 23.39 4.69
CA THR A 100 -3.10 22.95 6.06
C THR A 100 -2.78 21.47 6.19
N TYR A 101 -2.82 20.73 5.07
CA TYR A 101 -2.65 19.28 5.09
C TYR A 101 -1.24 18.86 5.52
N GLU A 102 -0.21 19.52 5.02
CA GLU A 102 1.19 19.17 5.32
C GLU A 102 1.54 19.43 6.78
N ASP A 103 1.08 20.55 7.36
CA ASP A 103 1.32 20.87 8.78
C ASP A 103 0.60 19.86 9.71
N ALA A 104 -0.64 19.48 9.35
CA ALA A 104 -1.35 18.45 10.06
C ALA A 104 -0.65 17.08 9.93
N LEU A 105 -0.17 16.74 8.73
CA LEU A 105 0.54 15.50 8.46
C LEU A 105 1.83 15.39 9.29
N GLU A 106 2.65 16.42 9.30
CA GLU A 106 3.87 16.53 10.12
C GLU A 106 3.56 16.30 11.59
N LYS A 107 2.60 17.07 12.14
CA LYS A 107 2.17 16.96 13.54
C LYS A 107 1.74 15.54 13.91
N HIS A 108 0.94 14.90 13.06
CA HIS A 108 0.43 13.56 13.36
C HIS A 108 1.49 12.48 13.16
N ILE A 109 2.36 12.59 12.15
CA ILE A 109 3.51 11.67 12.02
C ILE A 109 4.38 11.78 13.27
N ALA A 110 4.81 12.98 13.69
CA ALA A 110 5.61 13.18 14.89
C ALA A 110 4.95 12.60 16.14
N HIS A 111 3.62 12.77 16.30
CA HIS A 111 2.86 12.18 17.40
C HIS A 111 2.96 10.67 17.44
N PHE A 112 2.77 10.00 16.30
CA PHE A 112 2.82 8.53 16.23
C PHE A 112 4.23 7.98 16.30
N LEU A 113 5.25 8.72 15.82
CA LEU A 113 6.65 8.34 16.02
C LEU A 113 7.01 8.33 17.50
N LYS A 114 6.58 9.34 18.28
CA LYS A 114 6.78 9.37 19.74
C LYS A 114 6.08 8.22 20.45
N LYS A 115 4.89 7.77 20.00
CA LYS A 115 4.20 6.62 20.59
C LYS A 115 4.95 5.29 20.43
N SER A 116 5.78 5.14 19.43
CA SER A 116 6.55 3.93 19.13
C SER A 116 8.04 4.07 19.40
N ASP A 117 8.48 5.22 19.86
CA ASP A 117 9.90 5.52 20.03
C ASP A 117 10.72 5.25 18.75
N GLY A 118 10.34 5.93 17.67
CA GLY A 118 10.76 5.57 16.32
C GLY A 118 10.03 4.30 15.85
N ARG A 119 10.74 3.22 15.57
CA ARG A 119 10.27 1.86 15.20
C ARG A 119 9.11 1.88 14.21
N ALA A 120 9.17 2.79 13.24
CA ALA A 120 8.05 3.13 12.40
C ALA A 120 8.34 2.99 10.91
N PHE A 121 7.34 2.51 10.21
CA PHE A 121 7.25 2.53 8.76
C PHE A 121 6.23 3.57 8.34
N VAL A 122 6.66 4.63 7.68
CA VAL A 122 5.78 5.67 7.16
C VAL A 122 5.62 5.49 5.66
N LEU A 123 4.41 5.13 5.24
CA LEU A 123 4.07 4.82 3.87
C LEU A 123 3.39 6.00 3.18
N PHE A 124 4.03 6.48 2.13
CA PHE A 124 3.56 7.59 1.31
C PHE A 124 3.04 7.11 -0.05
N THR A 125 2.17 7.91 -0.65
CA THR A 125 1.69 7.73 -2.04
C THR A 125 2.34 8.73 -3.01
N SER A 126 3.12 9.68 -2.51
CA SER A 126 3.81 10.72 -3.29
C SER A 126 5.25 10.82 -2.85
N TYR A 127 6.17 10.74 -3.81
CA TYR A 127 7.61 10.88 -3.55
C TYR A 127 7.97 12.30 -3.08
N SER A 128 7.40 13.33 -3.71
CA SER A 128 7.64 14.72 -3.31
C SER A 128 7.16 15.00 -1.89
N GLN A 129 5.97 14.48 -1.52
CA GLN A 129 5.45 14.64 -0.16
C GLN A 129 6.32 13.89 0.87
N MET A 130 6.82 12.70 0.53
CA MET A 130 7.74 11.96 1.38
C MET A 130 9.02 12.77 1.64
N GLN A 131 9.60 13.38 0.60
CA GLN A 131 10.80 14.21 0.74
C GLN A 131 10.53 15.45 1.59
N SER A 132 9.41 16.16 1.35
CA SER A 132 8.99 17.33 2.16
C SER A 132 8.82 16.97 3.64
N MET A 133 8.17 15.85 3.94
CA MET A 133 7.99 15.40 5.32
C MET A 133 9.30 14.94 5.97
N ALA A 134 10.21 14.38 5.19
CA ALA A 134 11.54 14.01 5.70
C ALA A 134 12.33 15.25 6.14
N ASP A 135 12.33 16.33 5.33
CA ASP A 135 12.99 17.59 5.69
C ASP A 135 12.38 18.23 6.94
N ARG A 136 11.04 18.23 7.06
CA ARG A 136 10.31 18.80 8.20
C ARG A 136 10.50 18.01 9.51
N LEU A 137 10.70 16.71 9.43
CA LEU A 137 10.81 15.84 10.60
C LEU A 137 12.25 15.46 10.97
N GLU A 138 13.25 15.93 10.22
CA GLU A 138 14.66 15.66 10.46
C GLU A 138 15.07 16.07 11.88
N GLU A 139 14.83 17.33 12.26
CA GLU A 139 15.10 17.86 13.60
C GLU A 139 14.38 17.05 14.69
N THR A 140 13.11 16.69 14.47
CA THR A 140 12.35 15.86 15.42
C THR A 140 12.98 14.48 15.59
N CYS A 141 13.49 13.87 14.52
CA CYS A 141 14.16 12.57 14.58
C CYS A 141 15.52 12.69 15.31
N ASP A 142 16.29 13.74 15.03
CA ASP A 142 17.58 13.98 15.66
C ASP A 142 17.44 14.23 17.17
N ASP A 143 16.49 15.05 17.58
CA ASP A 143 16.18 15.36 18.98
C ASP A 143 15.83 14.13 19.81
N ASN A 144 15.21 13.12 19.17
CA ASN A 144 14.83 11.86 19.81
C ASN A 144 15.82 10.73 19.55
N SER A 145 16.94 11.01 18.87
CA SER A 145 17.96 10.01 18.48
C SER A 145 17.39 8.88 17.63
N TRP A 146 16.39 9.17 16.81
CA TRP A 146 15.84 8.22 15.82
C TRP A 146 16.55 8.35 14.49
N ARG A 147 16.99 7.24 13.94
CA ARG A 147 17.61 7.23 12.63
C ARG A 147 16.55 7.33 11.54
N LEU A 148 16.53 8.44 10.79
CA LEU A 148 15.63 8.64 9.68
C LEU A 148 16.20 8.04 8.39
N LEU A 149 15.53 7.03 7.85
CA LEU A 149 15.86 6.36 6.60
C LEU A 149 14.83 6.73 5.54
N VAL A 150 15.25 7.45 4.49
CA VAL A 150 14.35 7.99 3.46
C VAL A 150 14.67 7.37 2.11
N GLN A 151 13.67 6.83 1.44
CA GLN A 151 13.81 6.30 0.09
C GLN A 151 14.37 7.38 -0.86
N GLY A 152 15.45 7.02 -1.57
CA GLY A 152 16.11 7.93 -2.51
C GLY A 152 17.13 8.87 -1.88
N ARG A 153 17.40 8.78 -0.56
CA ARG A 153 18.47 9.51 0.12
C ARG A 153 19.60 8.56 0.53
N GLY A 154 20.68 8.60 -0.20
CA GLY A 154 21.97 7.95 0.13
C GLY A 154 22.00 6.43 0.01
N LEU A 155 21.09 5.69 0.63
CA LEU A 155 21.14 4.24 0.70
C LEU A 155 20.24 3.56 -0.35
N PRO A 156 20.69 2.50 -1.02
CA PRO A 156 19.82 1.66 -1.81
C PRO A 156 18.85 0.88 -0.93
N ARG A 157 17.69 0.51 -1.50
CA ARG A 157 16.56 -0.11 -0.77
C ARG A 157 16.96 -1.28 0.13
N HIS A 158 17.80 -2.19 -0.37
CA HIS A 158 18.20 -3.38 0.39
C HIS A 158 19.04 -3.04 1.63
N GLN A 159 19.90 -2.03 1.54
CA GLN A 159 20.71 -1.55 2.67
C GLN A 159 19.83 -0.81 3.69
N MET A 160 18.91 0.06 3.22
CA MET A 160 17.94 0.71 4.11
C MET A 160 17.16 -0.31 4.95
N LEU A 161 16.71 -1.40 4.32
CA LEU A 161 15.98 -2.46 5.03
C LEU A 161 16.87 -3.23 6.00
N ALA A 162 18.13 -3.45 5.68
CA ALA A 162 19.09 -4.09 6.57
C ALA A 162 19.36 -3.20 7.80
N GLU A 163 19.57 -1.91 7.58
CA GLU A 163 19.79 -0.95 8.68
C GLU A 163 18.55 -0.78 9.54
N PHE A 164 17.37 -0.67 8.96
CA PHE A 164 16.11 -0.59 9.69
C PHE A 164 15.85 -1.83 10.57
N ARG A 165 16.26 -3.03 10.13
CA ARG A 165 16.15 -4.25 10.94
C ARG A 165 17.12 -4.28 12.12
N ASN A 166 18.31 -3.72 11.94
CA ASN A 166 19.40 -3.78 12.92
C ASN A 166 19.30 -2.67 13.97
N ASP A 167 18.64 -1.57 13.64
CA ASP A 167 18.47 -0.42 14.52
C ASP A 167 17.01 -0.28 14.93
N VAL A 168 16.73 -0.57 16.21
CA VAL A 168 15.38 -0.60 16.78
C VAL A 168 14.74 0.80 16.86
N HIS A 169 15.56 1.86 16.84
CA HIS A 169 15.09 3.25 16.93
C HIS A 169 15.09 3.97 15.59
N SER A 170 14.84 3.23 14.52
CA SER A 170 14.78 3.79 13.17
C SER A 170 13.37 4.13 12.73
N VAL A 171 13.29 5.14 11.86
CA VAL A 171 12.08 5.53 11.13
C VAL A 171 12.35 5.38 9.64
N LEU A 172 11.52 4.62 8.93
CA LEU A 172 11.69 4.42 7.50
C LEU A 172 10.54 5.07 6.72
N PHE A 173 10.89 5.97 5.81
CA PHE A 173 9.97 6.60 4.86
C PHE A 173 10.06 5.95 3.49
N GLY A 174 8.94 5.46 2.98
CA GLY A 174 8.90 4.79 1.68
C GLY A 174 7.62 5.04 0.88
N THR A 175 7.75 4.91 -0.44
CA THR A 175 6.65 4.96 -1.40
C THR A 175 6.37 3.57 -1.99
N ASP A 176 5.83 3.49 -3.17
CA ASP A 176 5.29 2.29 -3.82
C ASP A 176 6.09 1.00 -3.65
N SER A 177 7.41 1.05 -3.85
CA SER A 177 8.26 -0.12 -3.70
C SER A 177 8.35 -0.66 -2.26
N PHE A 178 7.95 0.15 -1.28
CA PHE A 178 7.94 -0.22 0.13
C PHE A 178 6.57 -0.71 0.62
N TRP A 179 5.48 -0.47 -0.12
CA TRP A 179 4.17 -1.06 0.17
C TRP A 179 4.18 -2.58 0.01
N THR A 180 5.00 -3.09 -0.90
CA THR A 180 5.10 -4.52 -1.21
C THR A 180 6.53 -5.03 -1.05
N GLY A 181 6.71 -6.36 -0.85
CA GLY A 181 8.02 -6.99 -0.88
C GLY A 181 9.03 -6.57 0.21
N VAL A 182 8.54 -6.03 1.35
CA VAL A 182 9.35 -5.71 2.53
C VAL A 182 9.02 -6.69 3.64
N ASP A 183 10.03 -7.30 4.21
CA ASP A 183 9.92 -8.18 5.37
C ASP A 183 10.81 -7.67 6.50
N VAL A 184 10.19 -7.18 7.56
CA VAL A 184 10.86 -6.70 8.78
C VAL A 184 10.17 -7.34 9.98
N PRO A 185 10.62 -8.51 10.41
CA PRO A 185 10.10 -9.16 11.62
C PRO A 185 10.67 -8.52 12.89
N GLY A 186 9.90 -8.59 13.97
CA GLY A 186 10.37 -8.27 15.31
C GLY A 186 10.21 -6.81 15.73
N GLU A 187 10.97 -6.41 16.74
CA GLU A 187 10.80 -5.15 17.46
C GLU A 187 11.10 -3.88 16.65
N ALA A 188 11.84 -4.00 15.55
CA ALA A 188 12.20 -2.86 14.72
C ALA A 188 10.96 -2.20 14.06
N LEU A 189 9.85 -2.94 13.89
CA LEU A 189 8.62 -2.42 13.34
C LEU A 189 7.45 -2.63 14.31
N SER A 190 7.11 -1.61 15.06
CA SER A 190 5.92 -1.59 15.93
C SER A 190 4.90 -0.52 15.56
N ASN A 191 5.15 0.23 14.47
CA ASN A 191 4.26 1.29 14.02
C ASN A 191 4.24 1.38 12.49
N VAL A 192 3.05 1.31 11.90
CA VAL A 192 2.83 1.57 10.48
C VAL A 192 1.96 2.81 10.34
N ILE A 193 2.50 3.84 9.72
CA ILE A 193 1.80 5.11 9.48
C ILE A 193 1.49 5.21 7.99
N ILE A 194 0.21 5.31 7.65
CA ILE A 194 -0.30 5.45 6.30
C ILE A 194 -0.75 6.87 6.09
N THR A 195 -0.03 7.62 5.29
CA THR A 195 -0.27 9.05 5.10
C THR A 195 -1.50 9.35 4.25
N ARG A 196 -1.76 8.51 3.23
CA ARG A 196 -2.93 8.58 2.34
C ARG A 196 -3.38 7.20 1.92
N LEU A 197 -4.67 7.06 1.60
CA LEU A 197 -5.19 5.85 0.95
C LEU A 197 -4.47 5.62 -0.38
N PRO A 198 -3.93 4.40 -0.63
CA PRO A 198 -2.99 4.15 -1.72
C PRO A 198 -3.67 3.93 -3.08
N PHE A 199 -4.49 4.88 -3.50
CA PHE A 199 -5.03 4.90 -4.86
C PHE A 199 -3.91 5.03 -5.87
N ALA A 200 -4.01 4.29 -6.97
CA ALA A 200 -3.09 4.46 -8.10
C ALA A 200 -3.24 5.85 -8.72
N VAL A 201 -2.15 6.35 -9.30
CA VAL A 201 -2.16 7.61 -10.06
C VAL A 201 -2.96 7.38 -11.34
N PRO A 202 -4.07 8.09 -11.57
CA PRO A 202 -4.95 7.85 -12.72
C PRO A 202 -4.25 8.13 -14.05
N ASP A 203 -3.31 9.08 -14.08
CA ASP A 203 -2.62 9.50 -15.30
C ASP A 203 -1.49 8.53 -15.76
N HIS A 204 -1.19 7.49 -14.98
CA HIS A 204 -0.26 6.46 -15.44
C HIS A 204 -0.89 5.71 -16.63
N PRO A 205 -0.21 5.58 -17.78
CA PRO A 205 -0.80 5.07 -19.02
C PRO A 205 -1.57 3.75 -18.87
N LEU A 206 -0.98 2.77 -18.18
CA LEU A 206 -1.65 1.48 -17.93
C LEU A 206 -2.90 1.62 -17.04
N THR A 207 -2.87 2.52 -16.06
CA THR A 207 -4.02 2.78 -15.18
C THR A 207 -5.14 3.48 -15.97
N ALA A 208 -4.80 4.50 -16.75
CA ALA A 208 -5.73 5.21 -17.60
C ALA A 208 -6.43 4.27 -18.60
N SER A 209 -5.64 3.47 -19.34
CA SER A 209 -6.19 2.52 -20.31
C SER A 209 -7.09 1.45 -19.68
N ARG A 210 -6.81 1.01 -18.45
CA ARG A 210 -7.69 0.09 -17.72
C ARG A 210 -8.99 0.74 -17.29
N ILE A 211 -8.96 2.00 -16.90
CA ILE A 211 -10.15 2.78 -16.54
C ILE A 211 -11.02 2.94 -17.79
N GLU A 212 -10.46 3.40 -18.90
CA GLU A 212 -11.15 3.56 -20.18
C GLU A 212 -11.78 2.24 -20.64
N TYR A 213 -11.04 1.15 -20.63
CA TYR A 213 -11.53 -0.19 -20.99
C TYR A 213 -12.74 -0.62 -20.16
N LEU A 214 -12.71 -0.40 -18.83
CA LEU A 214 -13.85 -0.74 -17.99
C LEU A 214 -15.06 0.16 -18.26
N GLU A 215 -14.85 1.43 -18.53
CA GLU A 215 -15.91 2.37 -18.88
C GLU A 215 -16.55 2.03 -20.25
N GLU A 216 -15.76 1.60 -21.23
CA GLU A 216 -16.25 1.08 -22.51
C GLU A 216 -17.14 -0.17 -22.35
N LEU A 217 -16.84 -0.99 -21.33
CA LEU A 217 -17.69 -2.14 -20.96
C LEU A 217 -18.95 -1.73 -20.16
N GLY A 218 -19.16 -0.43 -19.91
CA GLY A 218 -20.28 0.09 -19.13
C GLY A 218 -20.14 -0.13 -17.63
N LEU A 219 -18.92 -0.40 -17.15
CA LEU A 219 -18.62 -0.64 -15.73
C LEU A 219 -18.11 0.66 -15.07
N ASN A 220 -18.35 0.79 -13.77
CA ASN A 220 -17.76 1.87 -12.99
C ASN A 220 -16.33 1.52 -12.61
N ALA A 221 -15.34 2.06 -13.33
CA ALA A 221 -13.93 1.77 -13.13
C ALA A 221 -13.42 2.11 -11.72
N PHE A 222 -14.03 3.10 -11.05
CA PHE A 222 -13.65 3.44 -9.70
C PHE A 222 -13.99 2.32 -8.70
N THR A 223 -15.20 1.76 -8.77
CA THR A 223 -15.65 0.68 -7.87
C THR A 223 -15.13 -0.69 -8.28
N GLU A 224 -14.96 -0.96 -9.58
CA GLU A 224 -14.54 -2.26 -10.09
C GLU A 224 -13.02 -2.46 -10.12
N TYR A 225 -12.25 -1.35 -10.10
CA TYR A 225 -10.78 -1.41 -10.21
C TYR A 225 -10.06 -0.56 -9.17
N SER A 226 -10.30 0.78 -9.13
CA SER A 226 -9.48 1.67 -8.31
C SER A 226 -9.62 1.40 -6.81
N VAL A 227 -10.82 1.17 -6.31
CA VAL A 227 -11.07 0.86 -4.89
C VAL A 227 -10.52 -0.52 -4.51
N PRO A 228 -10.79 -1.61 -5.23
CA PRO A 228 -10.22 -2.92 -4.95
C PRO A 228 -8.68 -2.92 -4.91
N GLU A 229 -8.02 -2.33 -5.89
CA GLU A 229 -6.55 -2.25 -5.94
C GLU A 229 -5.99 -1.47 -4.74
N ALA A 230 -6.61 -0.34 -4.40
CA ALA A 230 -6.20 0.45 -3.24
C ALA A 230 -6.42 -0.29 -1.91
N ILE A 231 -7.49 -1.07 -1.78
CA ILE A 231 -7.73 -1.92 -0.61
C ILE A 231 -6.66 -3.00 -0.48
N LEU A 232 -6.34 -3.72 -1.56
CA LEU A 232 -5.31 -4.74 -1.55
C LEU A 232 -3.94 -4.15 -1.17
N LYS A 233 -3.61 -2.99 -1.70
CA LYS A 233 -2.38 -2.27 -1.37
C LYS A 233 -2.36 -1.81 0.10
N LEU A 234 -3.47 -1.27 0.62
CA LEU A 234 -3.59 -0.92 2.03
C LEU A 234 -3.37 -2.13 2.94
N ARG A 235 -4.04 -3.26 2.64
CA ARG A 235 -3.86 -4.52 3.39
C ARG A 235 -2.42 -5.00 3.40
N GLN A 236 -1.70 -4.87 2.29
CA GLN A 236 -0.29 -5.20 2.20
C GLN A 236 0.57 -4.31 3.10
N GLY A 237 0.29 -3.01 3.15
CA GLY A 237 0.96 -2.06 4.04
C GLY A 237 0.70 -2.38 5.51
N VAL A 238 -0.56 -2.54 5.92
CA VAL A 238 -0.97 -2.87 7.29
C VAL A 238 -0.45 -4.25 7.71
N GLY A 239 -0.46 -5.22 6.82
CA GLY A 239 0.04 -6.59 7.06
C GLY A 239 1.54 -6.69 7.34
N ARG A 240 2.27 -5.57 7.29
CA ARG A 240 3.68 -5.51 7.72
C ARG A 240 3.83 -5.57 9.23
N LEU A 241 2.82 -5.09 9.97
CA LEU A 241 2.89 -4.87 11.40
C LEU A 241 2.93 -6.16 12.22
N ILE A 242 2.10 -7.14 11.86
CA ILE A 242 1.98 -8.40 12.62
C ILE A 242 2.38 -9.57 11.72
N ARG A 243 3.49 -10.24 12.08
CA ARG A 243 4.08 -11.36 11.33
C ARG A 243 4.31 -12.60 12.20
N SER A 244 4.28 -12.41 13.51
CA SER A 244 4.41 -13.48 14.48
C SER A 244 3.43 -13.29 15.64
N ASN A 245 3.24 -14.34 16.44
CA ASN A 245 2.41 -14.27 17.64
C ASN A 245 2.98 -13.36 18.74
N LYS A 246 4.24 -12.94 18.60
CA LYS A 246 4.92 -12.06 19.55
C LYS A 246 4.81 -10.58 19.18
N ASP A 247 4.57 -10.27 17.91
CA ASP A 247 4.53 -8.90 17.44
C ASP A 247 3.36 -8.14 18.07
N ARG A 248 3.60 -6.90 18.37
CA ARG A 248 2.62 -5.94 18.87
C ARG A 248 2.87 -4.61 18.21
N GLY A 249 1.80 -3.88 17.90
CA GLY A 249 2.02 -2.57 17.32
C GLY A 249 0.76 -1.77 17.04
N ILE A 250 1.00 -0.59 16.50
CA ILE A 250 -0.03 0.37 16.13
C ILE A 250 -0.03 0.62 14.62
N CYS A 251 -1.20 0.84 14.06
CA CYS A 251 -1.34 1.34 12.69
C CYS A 251 -2.11 2.65 12.73
N ALA A 252 -1.58 3.71 12.12
CA ALA A 252 -2.24 4.99 12.02
C ALA A 252 -2.56 5.30 10.55
N ILE A 253 -3.81 5.61 10.23
CA ILE A 253 -4.25 6.04 8.90
C ILE A 253 -4.59 7.53 8.97
N LEU A 254 -3.75 8.35 8.34
CA LEU A 254 -3.82 9.80 8.37
C LEU A 254 -4.61 10.37 7.17
N ASP A 255 -5.66 9.67 6.77
CA ASP A 255 -6.49 10.06 5.64
C ASP A 255 -7.97 9.98 6.05
N ASN A 256 -8.59 11.14 6.27
CA ASN A 256 -9.99 11.21 6.73
C ASN A 256 -10.99 10.62 5.73
N ARG A 257 -10.61 10.44 4.47
CA ARG A 257 -11.47 9.88 3.43
C ARG A 257 -11.91 8.45 3.75
N ILE A 258 -11.15 7.73 4.57
CA ILE A 258 -11.56 6.39 5.05
C ILE A 258 -12.81 6.45 5.93
N LEU A 259 -13.08 7.60 6.58
CA LEU A 259 -14.26 7.83 7.41
C LEU A 259 -15.35 8.63 6.69
N SER A 260 -14.95 9.59 5.84
CA SER A 260 -15.86 10.59 5.26
C SER A 260 -16.43 10.19 3.90
N LYS A 261 -15.79 9.27 3.16
CA LYS A 261 -16.26 8.88 1.83
C LYS A 261 -16.98 7.51 1.85
N PRO A 262 -17.98 7.28 0.97
CA PRO A 262 -18.76 6.04 0.95
C PRO A 262 -17.89 4.76 0.79
N TYR A 263 -16.83 4.83 -0.02
CA TYR A 263 -15.92 3.71 -0.23
C TYR A 263 -15.06 3.37 1.00
N GLY A 264 -14.94 4.27 1.96
CA GLY A 264 -14.14 4.05 3.18
C GLY A 264 -14.60 2.85 3.99
N ARG A 265 -15.90 2.52 3.97
CA ARG A 265 -16.43 1.30 4.61
C ARG A 265 -15.79 0.02 4.08
N ALA A 266 -15.56 -0.06 2.77
CA ALA A 266 -14.92 -1.22 2.15
C ALA A 266 -13.44 -1.36 2.58
N PHE A 267 -12.73 -0.23 2.75
CA PHE A 267 -11.39 -0.22 3.31
C PHE A 267 -11.38 -0.73 4.74
N LEU A 268 -12.24 -0.19 5.61
CA LEU A 268 -12.32 -0.59 7.02
C LEU A 268 -12.68 -2.06 7.18
N ALA A 269 -13.67 -2.54 6.43
CA ALA A 269 -14.10 -3.93 6.47
C ALA A 269 -13.02 -4.91 5.98
N SER A 270 -12.03 -4.42 5.21
CA SER A 270 -10.92 -5.23 4.68
C SER A 270 -9.69 -5.25 5.59
N LEU A 271 -9.67 -4.46 6.66
CA LEU A 271 -8.62 -4.47 7.67
C LEU A 271 -8.83 -5.57 8.72
N PRO A 272 -7.78 -5.98 9.44
CA PRO A 272 -7.93 -6.91 10.55
C PRO A 272 -8.90 -6.38 11.62
N ASP A 273 -9.67 -7.29 12.22
CA ASP A 273 -10.53 -6.96 13.37
C ASP A 273 -9.66 -6.70 14.62
N CYS A 274 -9.48 -5.43 14.95
CA CYS A 274 -8.65 -4.97 16.06
C CYS A 274 -9.27 -3.75 16.74
N PRO A 275 -8.87 -3.44 17.99
CA PRO A 275 -9.29 -2.21 18.67
C PRO A 275 -8.97 -0.98 17.83
N THR A 276 -9.98 -0.15 17.60
CA THR A 276 -9.89 1.05 16.78
C THR A 276 -10.19 2.30 17.60
N GLU A 277 -9.30 3.27 17.53
CA GLU A 277 -9.44 4.58 18.18
C GLU A 277 -9.62 5.66 17.10
N MET A 278 -10.57 6.57 17.33
CA MET A 278 -10.80 7.74 16.46
C MET A 278 -10.27 9.01 17.15
N LEU A 279 -9.38 9.72 16.46
CA LEU A 279 -8.74 10.95 16.94
C LEU A 279 -9.18 12.16 16.13
#